data_940a1ef890df9fb1f4bf553c469ed44f
#
_entry.id   940a1ef890df9fb1f4bf553c469ed44f
#
_cell.length_a   1.000
_cell.length_b   1.000
_cell.length_c   1.000
_cell.angle_alpha   90.00
_cell.angle_beta   90.00
_cell.angle_gamma   90.00
#
_symmetry.space_group_name_H-M   'P 1'
#
loop_
_entity.id
_entity.type
_entity.pdbx_description
1 polymer ?
#
loop_
_entity_poly.entity_id
_entity_poly.type
_entity_poly.pdbx_seq_one_letter_code
_entity_poly.pdbx_strand_id
1 'polypeptide(L)'
;MQDEPTPTELIKAVADFLRNEVTPVIKGHNAFKLRVGINALDLVARQLALEPDNDAAEAARLSGLLGMQGSLGELNRALADRIAKGEVDLRTPGLADHLWQTTMDKLAVDQPNYASYKRELEGKGRA
;
A
#
# COMPACT_ATOMS: atom_id res chain seq x y z
N MET A 1 -12.19 16.70 16.40
CA MET A 1 -12.26 15.72 15.31
C MET A 1 -13.11 16.30 14.19
N GLN A 2 -12.62 16.21 12.98
CA GLN A 2 -13.36 16.71 11.83
C GLN A 2 -14.19 15.57 11.23
N ASP A 3 -15.49 15.78 11.13
CA ASP A 3 -16.39 14.72 10.68
C ASP A 3 -16.37 14.55 9.17
N GLU A 4 -16.61 15.66 8.44
CA GLU A 4 -16.62 15.66 6.97
C GLU A 4 -16.25 17.04 6.44
N PRO A 5 -15.60 17.11 5.28
CA PRO A 5 -15.08 15.99 4.48
C PRO A 5 -13.86 15.33 5.14
N THR A 6 -13.66 14.04 4.86
CA THR A 6 -12.52 13.29 5.36
C THR A 6 -11.23 13.74 4.66
N PRO A 7 -10.04 13.46 5.25
CA PRO A 7 -8.77 13.76 4.58
C PRO A 7 -8.66 13.13 3.18
N THR A 8 -9.13 11.90 3.03
CA THR A 8 -9.13 11.20 1.73
C THR A 8 -10.02 11.93 0.72
N GLU A 9 -11.21 12.35 1.14
CA GLU A 9 -12.13 13.11 0.27
C GLU A 9 -11.54 14.45 -0.16
N LEU A 10 -10.88 15.15 0.75
CA LEU A 10 -10.22 16.42 0.44
C LEU A 10 -9.10 16.25 -0.58
N ILE A 11 -8.25 15.24 -0.39
CA ILE A 11 -7.14 14.97 -1.32
C ILE A 11 -7.68 14.60 -2.70
N LYS A 12 -8.70 13.75 -2.77
CA LYS A 12 -9.34 13.36 -4.04
C LYS A 12 -9.95 14.56 -4.74
N ALA A 13 -10.61 15.45 -4.00
CA ALA A 13 -11.21 16.66 -4.58
C ALA A 13 -10.15 17.56 -5.22
N VAL A 14 -9.01 17.75 -4.54
CA VAL A 14 -7.90 18.54 -5.07
C VAL A 14 -7.30 17.87 -6.31
N ALA A 15 -7.06 16.56 -6.26
CA ALA A 15 -6.52 15.81 -7.40
C ALA A 15 -7.45 15.89 -8.62
N ASP A 16 -8.75 15.76 -8.41
CA ASP A 16 -9.74 15.84 -9.50
C ASP A 16 -9.80 17.23 -10.10
N PHE A 17 -9.77 18.27 -9.28
CA PHE A 17 -9.71 19.65 -9.76
C PHE A 17 -8.48 19.88 -10.63
N LEU A 18 -7.30 19.47 -10.15
CA LEU A 18 -6.05 19.63 -10.88
C LEU A 18 -6.07 18.84 -12.21
N ARG A 19 -6.57 17.63 -12.17
CA ARG A 19 -6.64 16.75 -13.36
C ARG A 19 -7.60 17.28 -14.41
N ASN A 20 -8.78 17.70 -13.99
CA ASN A 20 -9.87 18.00 -14.89
C ASN A 20 -9.85 19.46 -15.38
N GLU A 21 -9.40 20.40 -14.53
CA GLU A 21 -9.50 21.83 -14.84
C GLU A 21 -8.16 22.52 -15.08
N VAL A 22 -7.10 22.06 -14.44
CA VAL A 22 -5.78 22.71 -14.55
C VAL A 22 -4.92 22.03 -15.62
N THR A 23 -4.88 20.69 -15.66
CA THR A 23 -4.10 19.94 -16.64
C THR A 23 -4.37 20.38 -18.10
N PRO A 24 -5.63 20.60 -18.52
CA PRO A 24 -5.91 21.00 -19.90
C PRO A 24 -5.33 22.34 -20.32
N VAL A 25 -5.05 23.23 -19.38
CA VAL A 25 -4.56 24.59 -19.68
C VAL A 25 -3.08 24.79 -19.39
N ILE A 26 -2.40 23.80 -18.82
CA ILE A 26 -0.96 23.83 -18.53
C ILE A 26 -0.21 23.07 -19.60
N LYS A 27 0.91 23.63 -20.07
CA LYS A 27 1.73 23.02 -21.13
C LYS A 27 3.22 23.00 -20.73
N GLY A 28 3.99 22.22 -21.48
CA GLY A 28 5.44 22.15 -21.29
C GLY A 28 5.86 21.40 -20.05
N HIS A 29 6.97 21.81 -19.46
CA HIS A 29 7.56 21.16 -18.30
C HIS A 29 6.65 21.17 -17.06
N ASN A 30 5.86 22.23 -16.91
CA ASN A 30 4.91 22.33 -15.81
C ASN A 30 3.78 21.31 -15.92
N ALA A 31 3.38 20.92 -17.13
CA ALA A 31 2.39 19.86 -17.33
C ALA A 31 2.90 18.53 -16.80
N PHE A 32 4.17 18.21 -17.00
CA PHE A 32 4.81 17.03 -16.45
C PHE A 32 4.83 17.05 -14.92
N LYS A 33 5.29 18.17 -14.34
CA LYS A 33 5.32 18.34 -12.87
C LYS A 33 3.93 18.22 -12.26
N LEU A 34 2.93 18.78 -12.90
CA LEU A 34 1.55 18.72 -12.44
C LEU A 34 1.06 17.27 -12.40
N ARG A 35 1.34 16.50 -13.45
CA ARG A 35 0.97 15.09 -13.52
C ARG A 35 1.62 14.28 -12.41
N VAL A 36 2.92 14.52 -12.14
CA VAL A 36 3.62 13.89 -11.02
C VAL A 36 2.95 14.24 -9.69
N GLY A 37 2.60 15.52 -9.50
CA GLY A 37 1.90 15.97 -8.29
C GLY A 37 0.54 15.32 -8.11
N ILE A 38 -0.24 15.21 -9.18
CA ILE A 38 -1.55 14.53 -9.14
C ILE A 38 -1.39 13.06 -8.76
N ASN A 39 -0.41 12.38 -9.36
CA ASN A 39 -0.13 10.97 -9.04
C ASN A 39 0.27 10.81 -7.56
N ALA A 40 1.05 11.75 -7.02
CA ALA A 40 1.41 11.75 -5.60
C ALA A 40 0.17 11.92 -4.70
N LEU A 41 -0.75 12.80 -5.06
CA LEU A 41 -2.00 12.97 -4.32
C LEU A 41 -2.85 11.71 -4.34
N ASP A 42 -2.96 11.08 -5.52
CA ASP A 42 -3.69 9.81 -5.65
C ASP A 42 -3.07 8.70 -4.79
N LEU A 43 -1.75 8.62 -4.75
CA LEU A 43 -1.02 7.65 -3.92
C LEU A 43 -1.34 7.87 -2.44
N VAL A 44 -1.25 9.11 -1.97
CA VAL A 44 -1.55 9.44 -0.57
C VAL A 44 -3.00 9.10 -0.23
N ALA A 45 -3.94 9.39 -1.12
CA ALA A 45 -5.34 9.04 -0.91
C ALA A 45 -5.54 7.52 -0.76
N ARG A 46 -4.88 6.72 -1.60
CA ARG A 46 -4.93 5.24 -1.48
C ARG A 46 -4.31 4.76 -0.17
N GLN A 47 -3.17 5.34 0.21
CA GLN A 47 -2.49 4.97 1.45
C GLN A 47 -3.39 5.25 2.66
N LEU A 48 -3.96 6.43 2.74
CA LEU A 48 -4.86 6.78 3.86
C LEU A 48 -6.09 5.88 3.92
N ALA A 49 -6.60 5.45 2.77
CA ALA A 49 -7.78 4.58 2.72
C ALA A 49 -7.46 3.13 3.10
N LEU A 50 -6.31 2.60 2.70
CA LEU A 50 -5.97 1.18 2.82
C LEU A 50 -5.09 0.84 4.00
N GLU A 51 -4.22 1.75 4.43
CA GLU A 51 -3.17 1.48 5.40
C GLU A 51 -3.69 0.99 6.76
N PRO A 52 -4.74 1.60 7.37
CA PRO A 52 -5.19 1.16 8.69
C PRO A 52 -5.56 -0.32 8.74
N ASP A 53 -6.32 -0.81 7.76
CA ASP A 53 -6.73 -2.22 7.71
C ASP A 53 -5.56 -3.12 7.33
N ASN A 54 -4.72 -2.69 6.40
CA ASN A 54 -3.54 -3.45 5.98
C ASN A 54 -2.55 -3.59 7.13
N ASP A 55 -2.29 -2.52 7.87
CA ASP A 55 -1.38 -2.54 9.02
C ASP A 55 -1.89 -3.46 10.12
N ALA A 56 -3.18 -3.41 10.41
CA ALA A 56 -3.80 -4.28 11.41
C ALA A 56 -3.67 -5.76 11.00
N ALA A 57 -3.95 -6.07 9.74
CA ALA A 57 -3.84 -7.44 9.22
C ALA A 57 -2.39 -7.92 9.20
N GLU A 58 -1.45 -7.07 8.81
CA GLU A 58 -0.01 -7.38 8.81
C GLU A 58 0.47 -7.68 10.22
N ALA A 59 0.11 -6.84 11.19
CA ALA A 59 0.48 -7.03 12.59
C ALA A 59 -0.06 -8.35 13.13
N ALA A 60 -1.29 -8.70 12.80
CA ALA A 60 -1.90 -9.96 13.22
C ALA A 60 -1.15 -11.16 12.65
N ARG A 61 -0.80 -11.13 11.36
CA ARG A 61 -0.02 -12.20 10.71
C ARG A 61 1.37 -12.35 11.35
N LEU A 62 2.05 -11.21 11.58
CA LEU A 62 3.37 -11.20 12.20
C LEU A 62 3.34 -11.74 13.63
N SER A 63 2.36 -11.33 14.41
CA SER A 63 2.20 -11.84 15.78
C SER A 63 2.01 -13.35 15.79
N GLY A 64 1.23 -13.89 14.85
CA GLY A 64 1.06 -15.33 14.71
C GLY A 64 2.33 -16.06 14.30
N LEU A 65 3.07 -15.49 13.34
CA LEU A 65 4.33 -16.08 12.86
C LEU A 65 5.44 -16.07 13.92
N LEU A 66 5.52 -14.99 14.69
CA LEU A 66 6.63 -14.77 15.63
C LEU A 66 6.31 -15.21 17.05
N GLY A 67 5.04 -15.40 17.37
CA GLY A 67 4.62 -15.71 18.73
C GLY A 67 4.91 -14.58 19.71
N MET A 68 4.86 -13.32 19.25
CA MET A 68 5.13 -12.16 20.08
C MET A 68 4.20 -11.01 19.75
N GLN A 69 4.12 -10.04 20.66
CA GLN A 69 3.38 -8.80 20.50
C GLN A 69 4.34 -7.62 20.38
N GLY A 70 3.91 -6.55 19.73
CA GLY A 70 4.70 -5.34 19.58
C GLY A 70 4.11 -4.43 18.51
N SER A 71 4.78 -3.30 18.30
CA SER A 71 4.43 -2.41 17.20
C SER A 71 4.75 -3.09 15.86
N LEU A 72 4.14 -2.60 14.78
CA LEU A 72 4.40 -3.13 13.44
C LEU A 72 5.88 -3.05 13.09
N GLY A 73 6.55 -1.93 13.43
CA GLY A 73 8.00 -1.78 13.22
C GLY A 73 8.83 -2.78 14.00
N GLU A 74 8.48 -3.03 15.27
CA GLU A 74 9.16 -4.03 16.10
C GLU A 74 8.98 -5.43 15.55
N LEU A 75 7.76 -5.78 15.14
CA LEU A 75 7.46 -7.09 14.58
C LEU A 75 8.20 -7.32 13.26
N ASN A 76 8.25 -6.31 12.39
CA ASN A 76 8.99 -6.41 11.13
C ASN A 76 10.50 -6.57 11.36
N ARG A 77 11.07 -5.84 12.32
CA ARG A 77 12.48 -6.01 12.68
C ARG A 77 12.76 -7.42 13.22
N ALA A 78 11.88 -7.93 14.07
CA ALA A 78 12.02 -9.29 14.61
C ALA A 78 11.97 -10.34 13.49
N LEU A 79 11.05 -10.18 12.52
CA LEU A 79 10.97 -11.08 11.38
C LEU A 79 12.26 -11.04 10.55
N ALA A 80 12.74 -9.84 10.23
CA ALA A 80 13.97 -9.66 9.46
C ALA A 80 15.16 -10.33 10.14
N ASP A 81 15.31 -10.16 11.47
CA ASP A 81 16.38 -10.77 12.25
C ASP A 81 16.31 -12.31 12.21
N ARG A 82 15.12 -12.87 12.35
CA ARG A 82 14.94 -14.34 12.33
C ARG A 82 15.23 -14.91 10.95
N ILE A 83 14.85 -14.20 9.88
CA ILE A 83 15.21 -14.61 8.53
C ILE A 83 16.71 -14.57 8.33
N ALA A 84 17.37 -13.50 8.77
CA ALA A 84 18.82 -13.34 8.65
C ALA A 84 19.60 -14.43 9.40
N LYS A 85 19.07 -14.89 10.55
CA LYS A 85 19.68 -15.97 11.35
C LYS A 85 19.31 -17.37 10.89
N GLY A 86 18.44 -17.50 9.88
CA GLY A 86 17.97 -18.78 9.39
C GLY A 86 16.95 -19.49 10.31
N GLU A 87 16.42 -18.80 11.30
CA GLU A 87 15.41 -19.35 12.21
C GLU A 87 14.03 -19.45 11.54
N VAL A 88 13.78 -18.62 10.52
CA VAL A 88 12.56 -18.60 9.72
C VAL A 88 12.97 -18.58 8.26
N ASP A 89 12.36 -19.45 7.46
CA ASP A 89 12.63 -19.56 6.01
C ASP A 89 11.34 -19.87 5.23
N LEU A 90 11.45 -20.07 3.93
CA LEU A 90 10.29 -20.33 3.07
C LEU A 90 9.55 -21.64 3.41
N ARG A 91 10.16 -22.51 4.19
CA ARG A 91 9.51 -23.74 4.67
C ARG A 91 8.72 -23.50 5.97
N THR A 92 8.94 -22.37 6.62
CA THR A 92 8.20 -21.99 7.82
C THR A 92 6.73 -21.74 7.45
N PRO A 93 5.78 -22.45 8.08
CA PRO A 93 4.37 -22.26 7.75
C PRO A 93 3.93 -20.81 7.89
N GLY A 94 3.31 -20.29 6.85
CA GLY A 94 2.76 -18.93 6.83
C GLY A 94 3.70 -17.84 6.37
N LEU A 95 5.03 -18.08 6.30
CA LEU A 95 5.95 -17.01 5.89
C LEU A 95 5.76 -16.58 4.44
N ALA A 96 5.71 -17.53 3.51
CA ALA A 96 5.53 -17.23 2.09
C ALA A 96 4.23 -16.46 1.84
N ASP A 97 3.14 -16.91 2.47
CA ASP A 97 1.83 -16.25 2.35
C ASP A 97 1.86 -14.84 2.93
N HIS A 98 2.54 -14.65 4.06
CA HIS A 98 2.70 -13.33 4.67
C HIS A 98 3.45 -12.37 3.74
N LEU A 99 4.59 -12.80 3.21
CA LEU A 99 5.39 -11.98 2.29
C LEU A 99 4.61 -11.63 1.03
N TRP A 100 3.88 -12.60 0.49
CA TRP A 100 3.02 -12.38 -0.67
C TRP A 100 1.93 -11.36 -0.40
N GLN A 101 1.19 -11.53 0.69
CA GLN A 101 0.11 -10.61 1.06
C GLN A 101 0.64 -9.19 1.30
N THR A 102 1.76 -9.06 2.01
CA THR A 102 2.40 -7.77 2.23
C THR A 102 2.80 -7.10 0.92
N THR A 103 3.33 -7.88 -0.03
CA THR A 103 3.68 -7.39 -1.36
C THR A 103 2.45 -6.89 -2.11
N MET A 104 1.36 -7.67 -2.08
CA MET A 104 0.11 -7.29 -2.74
C MET A 104 -0.50 -6.03 -2.12
N ASP A 105 -0.47 -5.90 -0.81
CA ASP A 105 -0.97 -4.73 -0.11
C ASP A 105 -0.18 -3.47 -0.47
N LYS A 106 1.15 -3.59 -0.57
CA LYS A 106 2.01 -2.48 -1.00
C LYS A 106 1.75 -2.07 -2.44
N LEU A 107 1.59 -3.05 -3.34
CA LEU A 107 1.29 -2.78 -4.74
C LEU A 107 -0.07 -2.10 -4.91
N ALA A 108 -1.05 -2.46 -4.09
CA ALA A 108 -2.36 -1.81 -4.12
C ALA A 108 -2.26 -0.30 -3.87
N VAL A 109 -1.32 0.14 -3.06
CA VAL A 109 -1.07 1.55 -2.78
C VAL A 109 -0.14 2.17 -3.83
N ASP A 110 1.03 1.56 -4.04
CA ASP A 110 2.10 2.16 -4.83
C ASP A 110 1.92 2.01 -6.34
N GLN A 111 1.45 0.84 -6.78
CA GLN A 111 1.43 0.46 -8.19
C GLN A 111 0.13 -0.29 -8.56
N PRO A 112 -1.06 0.30 -8.34
CA PRO A 112 -2.31 -0.42 -8.60
C PRO A 112 -2.52 -0.75 -10.08
N ASN A 113 -1.81 -0.08 -10.98
CA ASN A 113 -1.89 -0.32 -12.42
C ASN A 113 -0.79 -1.24 -12.96
N TYR A 114 0.09 -1.74 -12.09
CA TYR A 114 1.15 -2.66 -12.49
C TYR A 114 0.54 -3.94 -13.08
N ALA A 115 0.95 -4.29 -14.30
CA ALA A 115 0.32 -5.37 -15.07
C ALA A 115 0.33 -6.71 -14.34
N SER A 116 1.44 -7.06 -13.70
CA SER A 116 1.54 -8.32 -12.96
C SER A 116 0.63 -8.34 -11.74
N TYR A 117 0.50 -7.21 -11.04
CA TYR A 117 -0.43 -7.09 -9.92
C TYR A 117 -1.87 -7.29 -10.37
N LYS A 118 -2.27 -6.65 -11.48
CA LYS A 118 -3.61 -6.82 -12.04
C LYS A 118 -3.89 -8.27 -12.43
N ARG A 119 -2.92 -8.94 -13.05
CA ARG A 119 -3.05 -10.36 -13.42
C ARG A 119 -3.27 -11.24 -12.20
N GLU A 120 -2.55 -10.97 -11.10
CA GLU A 120 -2.74 -11.73 -9.85
C GLU A 120 -4.14 -11.55 -9.28
N LEU A 121 -4.66 -10.32 -9.28
CA LEU A 121 -6.02 -10.07 -8.81
C LEU A 121 -7.06 -10.83 -9.66
N GLU A 122 -6.88 -10.86 -10.98
CA GLU A 122 -7.75 -11.60 -11.89
C GLU A 122 -7.60 -13.10 -11.70
N GLY A 123 -6.36 -13.59 -11.50
CA GLY A 123 -6.07 -15.01 -11.28
C GLY A 123 -6.72 -15.57 -10.02
N LYS A 124 -6.82 -14.80 -8.96
CA LYS A 124 -7.51 -15.21 -7.73
C LYS A 124 -9.00 -15.45 -7.94
N GLY A 125 -9.59 -14.79 -8.92
CA GLY A 125 -11.00 -15.02 -9.28
C GLY A 125 -11.25 -16.27 -10.11
N ARG A 126 -10.20 -16.99 -10.51
CA ARG A 126 -10.27 -18.19 -11.37
C ARG A 126 -10.00 -19.50 -10.62
N ALA A 127 -9.68 -19.39 -9.35
CA ALA A 127 -9.36 -20.58 -8.55
C ALA A 127 -10.61 -21.44 -8.26
#